data_610b459f3f0f55323da6b96b4f5f1762
#
_entry.id   610b459f3f0f55323da6b96b4f5f1762
#
_cell.length_a   1.000
_cell.length_b   1.000
_cell.length_c   1.000
_cell.angle_alpha   90.00
_cell.angle_beta   90.00
_cell.angle_gamma   90.00
#
_symmetry.space_group_name_H-M   'P 1'
#
loop_
_entity.id
_entity.type
_entity.pdbx_description
1 polymer ?
#
loop_
_entity_poly.entity_id
_entity_poly.type
_entity_poly.pdbx_seq_one_letter_code
_entity_poly.pdbx_strand_id
1 'polypeptide(L)'
;MKPTRSNLENILLVILLIFAPLALGSKFTWSYCVIAFISLAIFDLHFLNNIDHLKKVLKQPISIGFVLFLVLTFFYIIPFPAQIIKTLSPAAFDLREKYMLNPSLWQTLSLYPRATVEYIIKITSYLMIFLAIVSKIKMTD
;
A
#
# COMPACT_ATOMS: atom_id res chain seq x y z
N MET A 1 6.87 29.57 18.76
CA MET A 1 7.62 28.31 18.86
C MET A 1 7.49 27.58 17.52
N LYS A 2 8.55 27.40 16.74
CA LYS A 2 8.50 26.54 15.55
C LYS A 2 8.35 25.09 16.02
N PRO A 3 7.35 24.35 15.54
CA PRO A 3 7.20 22.96 15.95
C PRO A 3 8.47 22.19 15.54
N THR A 4 9.09 21.53 16.49
CA THR A 4 10.20 20.62 16.22
C THR A 4 9.67 19.53 15.30
N ARG A 5 10.45 19.06 14.33
CA ARG A 5 10.06 18.05 13.33
C ARG A 5 9.39 16.81 13.96
N SER A 6 9.92 16.37 15.11
CA SER A 6 9.34 15.28 15.91
C SER A 6 7.92 15.59 16.43
N ASN A 7 7.64 16.85 16.76
CA ASN A 7 6.29 17.25 17.20
C ASN A 7 5.29 17.23 16.04
N LEU A 8 5.73 17.62 14.84
CA LEU A 8 4.91 17.57 13.63
C LEU A 8 4.55 16.13 13.25
N GLU A 9 5.50 15.21 13.31
CA GLU A 9 5.25 13.77 13.08
C GLU A 9 4.23 13.22 14.08
N ASN A 10 4.37 13.56 15.36
CA ASN A 10 3.43 13.12 16.40
C ASN A 10 2.01 13.66 16.15
N ILE A 11 1.90 14.94 15.79
CA ILE A 11 0.61 15.55 15.47
C ILE A 11 -0.04 14.86 14.27
N LEU A 12 0.71 14.59 13.22
CA LEU A 12 0.22 13.89 12.02
C LEU A 12 -0.22 12.45 12.35
N LEU A 13 0.52 11.73 13.19
CA LEU A 13 0.12 10.40 13.65
C LEU A 13 -1.18 10.42 14.46
N VAL A 14 -1.35 11.39 15.35
CA VAL A 14 -2.59 11.56 16.13
C VAL A 14 -3.77 11.90 15.20
N ILE A 15 -3.57 12.82 14.27
CA ILE A 15 -4.59 13.17 13.27
C ILE A 15 -5.00 11.93 12.48
N LEU A 16 -4.04 11.14 12.01
CA LEU A 16 -4.30 9.93 11.24
C LEU A 16 -5.05 8.87 12.08
N LEU A 17 -4.67 8.71 13.37
CA LEU A 17 -5.33 7.78 14.29
C LEU A 17 -6.81 8.13 14.51
N ILE A 18 -7.12 9.43 14.60
CA ILE A 18 -8.49 9.92 14.78
C ILE A 18 -9.26 9.87 13.45
N PHE A 19 -8.60 10.27 12.35
CA PHE A 19 -9.25 10.36 11.03
C PHE A 19 -9.60 8.99 10.44
N ALA A 20 -8.73 7.98 10.60
CA ALA A 20 -8.92 6.66 9.99
C ALA A 20 -10.26 5.99 10.37
N PRO A 21 -10.66 5.91 11.66
CA PRO A 21 -11.96 5.36 12.03
C PRO A 21 -13.12 6.30 11.67
N LEU A 22 -12.95 7.64 11.79
CA LEU A 22 -14.00 8.61 11.44
C LEU A 22 -14.36 8.59 9.97
N ALA A 23 -13.40 8.34 9.09
CA ALA A 23 -13.59 8.22 7.64
C ALA A 23 -14.15 6.84 7.21
N LEU A 24 -14.90 6.17 8.09
CA LEU A 24 -15.52 4.85 7.85
C LEU A 24 -14.52 3.79 7.35
N GLY A 25 -13.33 3.78 7.94
CA GLY A 25 -12.30 2.80 7.63
C GLY A 25 -11.81 2.87 6.19
N SER A 26 -11.74 4.07 5.60
CA SER A 26 -11.27 4.27 4.21
C SER A 26 -12.15 3.62 3.13
N LYS A 27 -13.44 3.51 3.39
CA LYS A 27 -14.40 2.96 2.42
C LYS A 27 -14.55 3.85 1.17
N PHE A 28 -14.52 5.17 1.35
CA PHE A 28 -14.64 6.12 0.26
C PHE A 28 -13.30 6.44 -0.41
N THR A 29 -13.32 6.66 -1.72
CA THR A 29 -12.12 6.96 -2.53
C THR A 29 -11.36 8.17 -1.98
N TRP A 30 -12.03 9.24 -1.60
CA TRP A 30 -11.40 10.43 -1.06
C TRP A 30 -10.70 10.19 0.29
N SER A 31 -11.27 9.34 1.15
CA SER A 31 -10.74 9.09 2.49
C SER A 31 -9.41 8.33 2.47
N TYR A 32 -9.28 7.32 1.62
CA TYR A 32 -7.98 6.64 1.51
C TYR A 32 -6.92 7.48 0.81
N CYS A 33 -7.30 8.39 -0.09
CA CYS A 33 -6.35 9.35 -0.67
C CYS A 33 -5.78 10.29 0.40
N VAL A 34 -6.62 10.79 1.32
CA VAL A 34 -6.16 11.61 2.45
C VAL A 34 -5.22 10.82 3.36
N ILE A 35 -5.57 9.58 3.70
CA ILE A 35 -4.71 8.71 4.51
C ILE A 35 -3.37 8.46 3.80
N ALA A 36 -3.39 8.18 2.49
CA ALA A 36 -2.18 7.97 1.71
C ALA A 36 -1.28 9.21 1.72
N PHE A 37 -1.85 10.41 1.56
CA PHE A 37 -1.11 11.65 1.59
C PHE A 37 -0.48 11.92 2.95
N ILE A 38 -1.24 11.74 4.05
CA ILE A 38 -0.71 11.91 5.41
C ILE A 38 0.39 10.87 5.69
N SER A 39 0.20 9.62 5.26
CA SER A 39 1.19 8.54 5.42
C SER A 39 2.49 8.85 4.70
N LEU A 40 2.40 9.37 3.47
CA LEU A 40 3.56 9.82 2.70
C LEU A 40 4.28 10.95 3.40
N ALA A 41 3.55 11.97 3.89
CA ALA A 41 4.14 13.09 4.61
C ALA A 41 4.87 12.64 5.89
N ILE A 42 4.30 11.71 6.66
CA ILE A 42 4.95 11.13 7.85
C ILE A 42 6.23 10.39 7.45
N PHE A 43 6.15 9.56 6.40
CA PHE A 43 7.28 8.79 5.90
C PHE A 43 8.42 9.70 5.44
N ASP A 44 8.13 10.74 4.67
CA ASP A 44 9.12 11.71 4.20
C ASP A 44 9.76 12.48 5.35
N LEU A 45 8.95 12.98 6.28
CA LEU A 45 9.46 13.69 7.46
C LEU A 45 10.38 12.81 8.30
N HIS A 46 10.11 11.52 8.40
CA HIS A 46 10.88 10.58 9.22
C HIS A 46 12.17 10.14 8.54
N PHE A 47 12.14 9.79 7.25
CA PHE A 47 13.26 9.12 6.56
C PHE A 47 14.11 10.02 5.67
N LEU A 48 13.68 11.25 5.31
CA LEU A 48 14.45 12.17 4.45
C LEU A 48 15.89 12.39 4.95
N ASN A 49 16.12 12.38 6.27
CA ASN A 49 17.45 12.59 6.84
C ASN A 49 18.10 11.31 7.41
N ASN A 50 17.38 10.17 7.39
CA ASN A 50 17.79 8.94 8.07
C ASN A 50 17.61 7.70 7.17
N ILE A 51 18.13 7.75 5.94
CA ILE A 51 18.00 6.67 4.95
C ILE A 51 18.63 5.35 5.47
N ASP A 52 19.70 5.42 6.26
CA ASP A 52 20.32 4.22 6.82
C ASP A 52 19.44 3.54 7.88
N HIS A 53 18.63 4.30 8.60
CA HIS A 53 17.61 3.76 9.48
C HIS A 53 16.52 3.01 8.70
N LEU A 54 16.07 3.56 7.58
CA LEU A 54 15.11 2.90 6.69
C LEU A 54 15.64 1.53 6.22
N LYS A 55 16.90 1.46 5.80
CA LYS A 55 17.53 0.20 5.39
C LYS A 55 17.56 -0.84 6.51
N LYS A 56 17.79 -0.41 7.76
CA LYS A 56 17.79 -1.30 8.93
C LYS A 56 16.39 -1.83 9.24
N VAL A 57 15.37 -0.96 9.16
CA VAL A 57 13.97 -1.34 9.42
C VAL A 57 13.43 -2.26 8.31
N LEU A 58 13.78 -2.00 7.05
CA LEU A 58 13.39 -2.85 5.91
C LEU A 58 13.97 -4.26 5.98
N LYS A 59 15.14 -4.46 6.61
CA LYS A 59 15.75 -5.78 6.81
C LYS A 59 15.06 -6.63 7.88
N GLN A 60 14.08 -6.10 8.60
CA GLN A 60 13.35 -6.88 9.58
C GLN A 60 12.41 -7.89 8.89
N PRO A 61 12.24 -9.10 9.45
CA PRO A 61 11.44 -10.15 8.82
C PRO A 61 9.99 -9.72 8.56
N ILE A 62 9.39 -8.94 9.45
CA ILE A 62 8.04 -8.41 9.28
C ILE A 62 7.96 -7.42 8.11
N SER A 63 8.94 -6.52 7.98
CA SER A 63 9.00 -5.56 6.87
C SER A 63 9.21 -6.27 5.54
N ILE A 64 10.06 -7.29 5.51
CA ILE A 64 10.27 -8.13 4.31
C ILE A 64 8.96 -8.80 3.90
N GLY A 65 8.21 -9.38 4.85
CA GLY A 65 6.90 -9.99 4.59
C GLY A 65 5.91 -9.00 3.98
N PHE A 66 5.87 -7.78 4.52
CA PHE A 66 5.00 -6.72 4.00
C PHE A 66 5.38 -6.29 2.56
N VAL A 67 6.69 -6.10 2.30
CA VAL A 67 7.18 -5.75 0.97
C VAL A 67 6.90 -6.88 -0.02
N LEU A 68 7.11 -8.14 0.37
CA LEU A 68 6.82 -9.29 -0.45
C LEU A 68 5.32 -9.35 -0.82
N PHE A 69 4.45 -9.14 0.18
CA PHE A 69 3.00 -9.08 -0.05
C PHE A 69 2.61 -7.96 -1.02
N LEU A 70 3.25 -6.80 -0.92
CA LEU A 70 3.02 -5.67 -1.81
C LEU A 70 3.47 -6.00 -3.24
N VAL A 71 4.63 -6.63 -3.40
CA VAL A 71 5.14 -7.09 -4.71
C VAL A 71 4.17 -8.10 -5.33
N LEU A 72 3.68 -9.07 -4.55
CA LEU A 72 2.67 -10.03 -5.02
C LEU A 72 1.38 -9.33 -5.48
N THR A 73 0.93 -8.30 -4.75
CA THR A 73 -0.27 -7.55 -5.13
C THR A 73 -0.05 -6.76 -6.43
N PHE A 74 1.13 -6.22 -6.66
CA PHE A 74 1.50 -5.61 -7.94
C PHE A 74 1.45 -6.60 -9.09
N PHE A 75 1.86 -7.84 -8.85
CA PHE A 75 1.84 -8.91 -9.87
C PHE A 75 0.42 -9.18 -10.41
N TYR A 76 -0.63 -8.96 -9.58
CA TYR A 76 -2.02 -9.12 -10.02
C TYR A 76 -2.48 -8.09 -11.05
N ILE A 77 -1.81 -6.95 -11.18
CA ILE A 77 -2.17 -5.90 -12.14
C ILE A 77 -1.42 -6.04 -13.47
N ILE A 78 -0.29 -6.75 -13.47
CA ILE A 78 0.51 -6.92 -14.68
C ILE A 78 -0.34 -7.65 -15.74
N PRO A 79 -0.45 -7.10 -16.96
CA PRO A 79 -1.13 -7.78 -18.03
C PRO A 79 -0.28 -8.96 -18.56
N PHE A 80 -0.86 -10.14 -18.54
CA PHE A 80 -0.27 -11.38 -19.08
C PHE A 80 -0.99 -11.83 -20.34
N PRO A 81 -0.34 -12.59 -21.22
CA PRO A 81 -1.01 -13.28 -22.32
C PRO A 81 -2.11 -14.21 -21.80
N ALA A 82 -3.24 -14.27 -22.52
CA ALA A 82 -4.41 -15.04 -22.13
C ALA A 82 -4.09 -16.53 -21.83
N GLN A 83 -3.10 -17.10 -22.52
CA GLN A 83 -2.64 -18.48 -22.29
C GLN A 83 -2.07 -18.68 -20.88
N ILE A 84 -1.30 -17.71 -20.37
CA ILE A 84 -0.71 -17.77 -19.03
C ILE A 84 -1.83 -17.67 -17.97
N ILE A 85 -2.82 -16.82 -18.20
CA ILE A 85 -3.96 -16.67 -17.28
C ILE A 85 -4.80 -17.92 -17.22
N LYS A 86 -5.03 -18.58 -18.36
CA LYS A 86 -5.74 -19.85 -18.41
C LYS A 86 -5.05 -20.94 -17.55
N THR A 87 -3.73 -20.93 -17.46
CA THR A 87 -2.98 -21.88 -16.65
C THR A 87 -2.95 -21.48 -15.17
N LEU A 88 -2.79 -20.19 -14.86
CA LEU A 88 -2.68 -19.71 -13.48
C LEU A 88 -4.03 -19.57 -12.78
N SER A 89 -5.07 -19.18 -13.50
CA SER A 89 -6.41 -18.97 -12.97
C SER A 89 -7.48 -19.29 -14.01
N PRO A 90 -7.76 -20.59 -14.24
CA PRO A 90 -8.74 -21.03 -15.24
C PRO A 90 -10.13 -20.44 -14.96
N ALA A 91 -10.56 -20.38 -13.69
CA ALA A 91 -11.84 -19.79 -13.33
C ALA A 91 -11.96 -18.31 -13.71
N ALA A 92 -10.90 -17.52 -13.58
CA ALA A 92 -10.90 -16.11 -13.99
C ALA A 92 -10.95 -15.99 -15.52
N PHE A 93 -10.30 -16.90 -16.23
CA PHE A 93 -10.33 -16.96 -17.68
C PHE A 93 -11.75 -17.28 -18.19
N ASP A 94 -12.38 -18.33 -17.67
CA ASP A 94 -13.72 -18.77 -18.04
C ASP A 94 -14.79 -17.70 -17.75
N LEU A 95 -14.67 -17.00 -16.62
CA LEU A 95 -15.56 -15.88 -16.30
C LEU A 95 -15.46 -14.74 -17.33
N ARG A 96 -14.25 -14.44 -17.78
CA ARG A 96 -14.06 -13.39 -18.80
C ARG A 96 -14.54 -13.82 -20.17
N GLU A 97 -14.26 -15.05 -20.56
CA GLU A 97 -14.74 -15.59 -21.84
C GLU A 97 -16.27 -15.58 -21.88
N LYS A 98 -16.92 -15.89 -20.75
CA LYS A 98 -18.39 -15.94 -20.66
C LYS A 98 -19.05 -14.57 -20.66
N TYR A 99 -18.42 -13.54 -20.04
CA TYR A 99 -19.05 -12.25 -19.80
C TYR A 99 -18.45 -11.07 -20.58
N MET A 100 -17.30 -11.22 -21.21
CA MET A 100 -16.68 -10.19 -22.04
C MET A 100 -16.88 -10.46 -23.53
N LEU A 101 -17.46 -9.48 -24.22
CA LEU A 101 -17.74 -9.55 -25.66
C LEU A 101 -16.49 -9.61 -26.55
N ASN A 102 -15.33 -9.14 -26.05
CA ASN A 102 -14.03 -9.21 -26.75
C ASN A 102 -12.92 -9.49 -25.73
N PRO A 103 -12.49 -10.72 -25.54
CA PRO A 103 -11.33 -11.03 -24.71
C PRO A 103 -10.06 -10.45 -25.35
N SER A 104 -9.46 -9.45 -24.69
CA SER A 104 -8.17 -8.92 -25.14
C SER A 104 -7.09 -10.01 -25.05
N LEU A 105 -6.12 -9.97 -25.99
CA LEU A 105 -4.97 -10.89 -26.00
C LEU A 105 -4.13 -10.78 -24.71
N TRP A 106 -4.18 -9.62 -24.05
CA TRP A 106 -3.49 -9.32 -22.78
C TRP A 106 -4.51 -9.07 -21.70
N GLN A 107 -4.41 -9.80 -20.60
CA GLN A 107 -5.35 -9.74 -19.49
C GLN A 107 -4.58 -9.69 -18.16
N THR A 108 -5.12 -8.98 -17.17
CA THR A 108 -4.57 -8.97 -15.82
C THR A 108 -5.05 -10.20 -15.04
N LEU A 109 -4.30 -10.64 -14.03
CA LEU A 109 -4.78 -11.68 -13.11
C LEU A 109 -6.01 -11.21 -12.33
N SER A 110 -6.03 -9.93 -11.96
CA SER A 110 -7.16 -9.32 -11.27
C SER A 110 -8.38 -9.19 -12.18
N LEU A 111 -9.53 -9.70 -11.75
CA LEU A 111 -10.82 -9.53 -12.42
C LEU A 111 -11.30 -8.07 -12.41
N TYR A 112 -10.88 -7.30 -11.41
CA TYR A 112 -11.24 -5.88 -11.27
C TYR A 112 -9.99 -5.04 -10.94
N PRO A 113 -9.18 -4.69 -11.95
CA PRO A 113 -7.89 -4.01 -11.76
C PRO A 113 -7.99 -2.70 -10.98
N ARG A 114 -9.09 -1.94 -11.15
CA ARG A 114 -9.31 -0.69 -10.43
C ARG A 114 -9.34 -0.89 -8.92
N ALA A 115 -10.09 -1.87 -8.43
CA ALA A 115 -10.12 -2.19 -7.01
C ALA A 115 -8.74 -2.63 -6.51
N THR A 116 -7.99 -3.40 -7.30
CA THR A 116 -6.64 -3.84 -6.92
C THR A 116 -5.70 -2.65 -6.77
N VAL A 117 -5.78 -1.63 -7.63
CA VAL A 117 -5.00 -0.38 -7.48
C VAL A 117 -5.36 0.33 -6.18
N GLU A 118 -6.66 0.44 -5.86
CA GLU A 118 -7.11 1.04 -4.59
C GLU A 118 -6.54 0.30 -3.37
N TYR A 119 -6.52 -1.03 -3.40
CA TYR A 119 -5.91 -1.85 -2.35
C TYR A 119 -4.41 -1.66 -2.25
N ILE A 120 -3.69 -1.54 -3.36
CA ILE A 120 -2.25 -1.26 -3.37
C ILE A 120 -1.95 0.07 -2.68
N ILE A 121 -2.70 1.12 -2.98
CA ILE A 121 -2.54 2.43 -2.34
C ILE A 121 -2.74 2.31 -0.82
N LYS A 122 -3.79 1.60 -0.38
CA LYS A 122 -4.07 1.37 1.04
C LYS A 122 -2.95 0.61 1.73
N ILE A 123 -2.52 -0.52 1.15
CA ILE A 123 -1.45 -1.36 1.72
C ILE A 123 -0.13 -0.59 1.78
N THR A 124 0.21 0.17 0.74
CA THR A 124 1.41 1.02 0.72
C THR A 124 1.37 2.07 1.82
N SER A 125 0.22 2.70 2.03
CA SER A 125 0.03 3.67 3.11
C SER A 125 0.24 3.04 4.49
N TYR A 126 -0.32 1.85 4.71
CA TYR A 126 -0.14 1.11 5.97
C TYR A 126 1.32 0.71 6.19
N LEU A 127 2.03 0.28 5.13
CA LEU A 127 3.44 -0.03 5.20
C LEU A 127 4.27 1.20 5.59
N MET A 128 4.02 2.36 4.99
CA MET A 128 4.71 3.61 5.31
C MET A 128 4.54 3.99 6.78
N ILE A 129 3.31 3.93 7.31
CA ILE A 129 3.03 4.21 8.72
C ILE A 129 3.73 3.20 9.62
N PHE A 130 3.62 1.91 9.29
CA PHE A 130 4.26 0.84 10.04
C PHE A 130 5.78 1.06 10.15
N LEU A 131 6.45 1.33 9.02
CA LEU A 131 7.89 1.59 9.00
C LEU A 131 8.28 2.80 9.84
N ALA A 132 7.50 3.88 9.79
CA ALA A 132 7.73 5.08 10.57
C ALA A 132 7.60 4.80 12.08
N ILE A 133 6.56 4.07 12.51
CA ILE A 133 6.33 3.73 13.91
C ILE A 133 7.43 2.80 14.45
N VAL A 134 7.75 1.73 13.71
CA VAL A 134 8.79 0.76 14.13
C VAL A 134 10.16 1.43 14.22
N SER A 135 10.48 2.31 13.28
CA SER A 135 11.72 3.08 13.32
C SER A 135 11.77 3.99 14.55
N LYS A 136 10.66 4.62 14.90
CA LYS A 136 10.57 5.53 16.04
C LYS A 136 10.74 4.82 17.38
N ILE A 137 10.12 3.66 17.55
CA ILE A 137 10.26 2.85 18.78
C ILE A 137 11.73 2.46 18.99
N LYS A 138 12.41 2.02 17.92
CA LYS A 138 13.83 1.62 17.99
C LYS A 138 14.83 2.75 18.18
N MET A 139 14.43 4.00 17.99
CA MET A 139 15.27 5.16 18.33
C MET A 139 15.17 5.55 19.80
N THR A 140 14.15 5.05 20.50
CA THR A 140 13.88 5.40 21.90
C THR A 140 14.50 4.39 22.88
N ASP A 141 14.79 3.17 22.40
CA ASP A 141 15.55 2.13 23.09
C ASP A 141 17.07 2.27 22.83
#